data_b4630e1308ea4e5b019cfbc3d91b635f
#
_entry.id   b4630e1308ea4e5b019cfbc3d91b635f
#
_cell.length_a   1.000
_cell.length_b   1.000
_cell.length_c   1.000
_cell.angle_alpha   90.00
_cell.angle_beta   90.00
_cell.angle_gamma   90.00
#
_symmetry.space_group_name_H-M   'P 1'
#
loop_
_entity.id
_entity.type
_entity.pdbx_description
1 polymer ?
#
loop_
_entity_poly.entity_id
_entity_poly.type
_entity_poly.pdbx_seq_one_letter_code
_entity_poly.pdbx_strand_id
1 'polypeptide(L)'
;KEYFKNYFLHMSDVTFDMAENTMHVHSERAEPWKVTLVDTGDLSMTGGRLRRVKDYLKGEELFCFTYGDGLSNVNITDLIKFHQDSGKLATLTAVFPPGRFGALEIENTSVKSFKEKPRGDGALINGGFFVLSPEVIDYIHDDACVWEQGPLTRLSELDQLQAFQHDGFWQPMDTLRDKIYLEGLWNSKKAPWRTW
;
A
#
# COMPACT_ATOMS: atom_id res chain seq x y z
N LYS A 1 8.31 -13.13 9.98
CA LYS A 1 8.63 -12.72 11.36
C LYS A 1 10.13 -12.70 11.62
N GLU A 2 10.90 -13.67 11.11
CA GLU A 2 12.36 -13.75 11.30
C GLU A 2 13.09 -12.47 10.85
N TYR A 3 12.72 -11.89 9.72
CA TYR A 3 13.31 -10.64 9.22
C TYR A 3 13.28 -9.54 10.28
N PHE A 4 12.12 -9.23 10.83
CA PHE A 4 12.00 -8.18 11.85
C PHE A 4 12.57 -8.58 13.20
N LYS A 5 12.53 -9.89 13.57
CA LYS A 5 13.16 -10.39 14.78
C LYS A 5 14.68 -10.12 14.79
N ASN A 6 15.31 -10.25 13.63
CA ASN A 6 16.75 -10.07 13.47
C ASN A 6 17.12 -8.70 12.86
N TYR A 7 16.14 -7.82 12.64
CA TYR A 7 16.33 -6.55 11.93
C TYR A 7 17.42 -5.68 12.56
N PHE A 8 17.34 -5.49 13.87
CA PHE A 8 18.33 -4.74 14.62
C PHE A 8 19.76 -5.28 14.42
N LEU A 9 19.93 -6.61 14.51
CA LEU A 9 21.21 -7.26 14.32
C LEU A 9 21.77 -7.06 12.90
N HIS A 10 20.90 -7.14 11.88
CA HIS A 10 21.29 -6.93 10.49
C HIS A 10 21.65 -5.47 10.16
N MET A 11 21.10 -4.53 10.91
CA MET A 11 21.32 -3.10 10.74
C MET A 11 22.41 -2.53 11.63
N SER A 12 23.13 -3.39 12.41
CA SER A 12 24.13 -2.98 13.39
C SER A 12 25.47 -3.65 13.13
N ASP A 13 26.55 -2.96 13.46
CA ASP A 13 27.88 -3.56 13.57
C ASP A 13 28.04 -4.09 15.00
N VAL A 14 28.29 -5.39 15.15
CA VAL A 14 28.29 -6.06 16.45
C VAL A 14 29.52 -6.93 16.66
N THR A 15 29.99 -7.04 17.91
CA THR A 15 30.95 -8.05 18.37
C THR A 15 30.25 -9.00 19.32
N PHE A 16 30.37 -10.30 19.07
CA PHE A 16 29.99 -11.35 20.01
C PHE A 16 31.20 -11.82 20.77
N ASP A 17 31.21 -11.67 22.08
CA ASP A 17 32.16 -12.30 22.95
C ASP A 17 31.62 -13.68 23.36
N MET A 18 32.19 -14.73 22.74
CA MET A 18 31.75 -16.11 22.97
C MET A 18 32.19 -16.66 24.31
N ALA A 19 33.26 -16.11 24.91
CA ALA A 19 33.70 -16.53 26.22
C ALA A 19 32.80 -15.98 27.34
N GLU A 20 32.45 -14.71 27.25
CA GLU A 20 31.64 -14.03 28.23
C GLU A 20 30.13 -14.10 27.91
N ASN A 21 29.78 -14.67 26.75
CA ASN A 21 28.39 -14.74 26.21
C ASN A 21 27.68 -13.36 26.20
N THR A 22 28.42 -12.35 25.71
CA THR A 22 27.93 -10.98 25.62
C THR A 22 27.95 -10.48 24.16
N MET A 23 27.16 -9.44 23.89
CA MET A 23 27.11 -8.76 22.60
C MET A 23 27.34 -7.26 22.80
N HIS A 24 28.26 -6.69 22.03
CA HIS A 24 28.54 -5.27 21.99
C HIS A 24 28.12 -4.69 20.64
N VAL A 25 27.27 -3.68 20.64
CA VAL A 25 26.83 -2.94 19.45
C VAL A 25 27.74 -1.72 19.27
N HIS A 26 28.39 -1.60 18.10
CA HIS A 26 29.31 -0.50 17.77
C HIS A 26 28.63 0.64 17.01
N SER A 27 27.75 0.29 16.08
CA SER A 27 26.95 1.23 15.31
C SER A 27 25.57 0.66 15.06
N GLU A 28 24.57 1.54 15.03
CA GLU A 28 23.18 1.22 14.78
C GLU A 28 22.65 2.07 13.62
N ARG A 29 22.09 1.42 12.61
CA ARG A 29 21.45 2.05 11.45
C ARG A 29 19.99 1.65 11.31
N ALA A 30 19.43 1.02 12.36
CA ALA A 30 18.03 0.64 12.38
C ALA A 30 17.14 1.88 12.51
N GLU A 31 16.09 1.92 11.72
CA GLU A 31 15.08 2.96 11.83
C GLU A 31 14.27 2.78 13.13
N PRO A 32 13.77 3.87 13.73
CA PRO A 32 13.08 3.84 15.02
C PRO A 32 11.61 3.35 14.90
N TRP A 33 11.37 2.32 14.11
CA TRP A 33 10.02 1.79 13.88
C TRP A 33 9.55 0.93 15.04
N LYS A 34 8.26 1.04 15.35
CA LYS A 34 7.55 0.07 16.18
C LYS A 34 6.73 -0.83 15.27
N VAL A 35 7.17 -2.09 15.11
CA VAL A 35 6.56 -3.05 14.20
C VAL A 35 5.81 -4.13 14.98
N THR A 36 4.52 -4.32 14.70
CA THR A 36 3.70 -5.39 15.25
C THR A 36 3.35 -6.39 14.15
N LEU A 37 3.70 -7.66 14.35
CA LEU A 37 3.49 -8.74 13.39
C LEU A 37 2.35 -9.64 13.87
N VAL A 38 1.15 -9.37 13.39
CA VAL A 38 -0.07 -10.09 13.76
C VAL A 38 -0.27 -11.29 12.83
N ASP A 39 -0.58 -12.44 13.40
CA ASP A 39 -1.09 -13.59 12.67
C ASP A 39 -2.59 -13.39 12.42
N THR A 40 -2.93 -13.12 11.17
CA THR A 40 -4.31 -12.88 10.76
C THR A 40 -4.98 -14.12 10.14
N GLY A 41 -4.30 -15.29 10.19
CA GLY A 41 -4.78 -16.55 9.62
C GLY A 41 -4.59 -16.67 8.10
N ASP A 42 -4.28 -17.88 7.64
CA ASP A 42 -3.92 -18.13 6.23
C ASP A 42 -5.09 -17.89 5.27
N LEU A 43 -6.30 -18.25 5.69
CA LEU A 43 -7.51 -18.18 4.87
C LEU A 43 -8.28 -16.87 4.98
N SER A 44 -7.83 -15.92 5.82
CA SER A 44 -8.49 -14.64 5.95
C SER A 44 -8.29 -13.78 4.71
N MET A 45 -9.37 -13.19 4.22
CA MET A 45 -9.36 -12.24 3.11
C MET A 45 -8.96 -10.83 3.59
N THR A 46 -8.81 -9.88 2.67
CA THR A 46 -8.30 -8.52 2.95
C THR A 46 -9.07 -7.80 4.06
N GLY A 47 -10.40 -7.82 4.04
CA GLY A 47 -11.23 -7.27 5.11
C GLY A 47 -11.09 -8.05 6.41
N GLY A 48 -11.12 -9.39 6.36
CA GLY A 48 -10.94 -10.24 7.53
C GLY A 48 -9.62 -9.95 8.27
N ARG A 49 -8.52 -9.74 7.52
CA ARG A 49 -7.23 -9.35 8.10
C ARG A 49 -7.29 -8.00 8.79
N LEU A 50 -7.94 -7.02 8.17
CA LEU A 50 -8.15 -5.70 8.77
C LEU A 50 -8.97 -5.80 10.07
N ARG A 51 -10.04 -6.60 10.08
CA ARG A 51 -10.85 -6.85 11.27
C ARG A 51 -10.05 -7.47 12.42
N ARG A 52 -9.14 -8.39 12.12
CA ARG A 52 -8.32 -9.08 13.14
C ARG A 52 -7.26 -8.19 13.80
N VAL A 53 -6.96 -7.03 13.22
CA VAL A 53 -6.07 -6.03 13.82
C VAL A 53 -6.82 -4.91 14.54
N LYS A 54 -8.16 -4.99 14.66
CA LYS A 54 -9.01 -3.97 15.30
C LYS A 54 -8.50 -3.51 16.68
N ASP A 55 -8.02 -4.44 17.49
CA ASP A 55 -7.57 -4.14 18.85
C ASP A 55 -6.31 -3.26 18.89
N TYR A 56 -5.51 -3.27 17.83
CA TYR A 56 -4.32 -2.41 17.68
C TYR A 56 -4.66 -1.00 17.20
N LEU A 57 -5.89 -0.76 16.78
CA LEU A 57 -6.39 0.53 16.29
C LEU A 57 -7.25 1.26 17.32
N LYS A 58 -7.41 0.69 18.54
CA LYS A 58 -8.17 1.31 19.62
C LYS A 58 -7.52 2.62 20.07
N GLY A 59 -8.30 3.68 20.07
CA GLY A 59 -7.86 5.02 20.50
C GLY A 59 -7.23 5.86 19.38
N GLU A 60 -7.08 5.31 18.18
CA GLU A 60 -6.67 6.07 17.01
C GLU A 60 -7.89 6.80 16.40
N GLU A 61 -7.70 8.05 15.97
CA GLU A 61 -8.73 8.81 15.25
C GLU A 61 -8.81 8.39 13.78
N LEU A 62 -7.68 8.02 13.21
CA LEU A 62 -7.54 7.51 11.84
C LEU A 62 -6.31 6.59 11.74
N PHE A 63 -6.27 5.79 10.69
CA PHE A 63 -5.09 4.99 10.37
C PHE A 63 -4.86 4.90 8.85
N CYS A 64 -3.61 4.71 8.46
CA CYS A 64 -3.24 4.45 7.07
C CYS A 64 -3.26 2.94 6.81
N PHE A 65 -3.79 2.54 5.66
CA PHE A 65 -3.85 1.15 5.23
C PHE A 65 -3.38 1.03 3.78
N THR A 66 -2.57 0.02 3.49
CA THR A 66 -2.10 -0.22 2.12
C THR A 66 -1.87 -1.71 1.86
N TYR A 67 -1.73 -2.04 0.58
CA TYR A 67 -1.30 -3.37 0.13
C TYR A 67 0.23 -3.46 0.14
N GLY A 68 0.77 -4.69 0.28
CA GLY A 68 2.21 -4.90 0.42
C GLY A 68 2.99 -4.85 -0.90
N ASP A 69 2.31 -4.75 -2.03
CA ASP A 69 2.87 -4.85 -3.38
C ASP A 69 2.74 -3.57 -4.22
N GLY A 70 2.11 -2.52 -3.70
CA GLY A 70 1.99 -1.22 -4.36
C GLY A 70 3.09 -0.25 -3.95
N LEU A 71 3.79 0.33 -4.93
CA LEU A 71 4.78 1.40 -4.72
C LEU A 71 4.29 2.70 -5.37
N SER A 72 4.38 3.81 -4.61
CA SER A 72 3.94 5.13 -5.07
C SER A 72 4.78 6.24 -4.44
N ASN A 73 4.78 7.41 -5.09
CA ASN A 73 5.28 8.65 -4.50
C ASN A 73 4.14 9.56 -4.00
N VAL A 74 2.99 8.97 -3.67
CA VAL A 74 1.88 9.70 -3.07
C VAL A 74 2.33 10.41 -1.78
N ASN A 75 1.96 11.67 -1.63
CA ASN A 75 2.22 12.41 -0.40
C ASN A 75 1.20 11.97 0.67
N ILE A 76 1.65 11.16 1.61
CA ILE A 76 0.80 10.63 2.69
C ILE A 76 0.27 11.74 3.60
N THR A 77 1.05 12.80 3.83
CA THR A 77 0.62 13.94 4.65
C THR A 77 -0.57 14.67 3.99
N ASP A 78 -0.49 14.91 2.69
CA ASP A 78 -1.59 15.55 1.94
C ASP A 78 -2.82 14.63 1.88
N LEU A 79 -2.61 13.31 1.72
CA LEU A 79 -3.69 12.33 1.74
C LEU A 79 -4.41 12.30 3.10
N ILE A 80 -3.66 12.32 4.21
CA ILE A 80 -4.23 12.39 5.57
C ILE A 80 -5.03 13.67 5.74
N LYS A 81 -4.45 14.82 5.37
CA LYS A 81 -5.14 16.11 5.47
C LYS A 81 -6.43 16.13 4.66
N PHE A 82 -6.39 15.63 3.42
CA PHE A 82 -7.57 15.52 2.56
C PHE A 82 -8.67 14.66 3.20
N HIS A 83 -8.30 13.57 3.86
CA HIS A 83 -9.24 12.73 4.59
C HIS A 83 -9.88 13.49 5.77
N GLN A 84 -9.06 14.13 6.61
CA GLN A 84 -9.53 14.90 7.77
C GLN A 84 -10.47 16.05 7.39
N ASP A 85 -10.14 16.77 6.31
CA ASP A 85 -10.95 17.90 5.82
C ASP A 85 -12.32 17.46 5.30
N SER A 86 -12.51 16.21 4.95
CA SER A 86 -13.73 15.69 4.35
C SER A 86 -14.79 15.22 5.36
N GLY A 87 -14.37 14.77 6.54
CA GLY A 87 -15.24 14.14 7.53
C GLY A 87 -15.85 12.80 7.12
N LYS A 88 -15.33 12.15 6.04
CA LYS A 88 -15.78 10.82 5.58
C LYS A 88 -15.00 9.71 6.26
N LEU A 89 -15.55 8.49 6.29
CA LEU A 89 -14.94 7.35 6.96
C LEU A 89 -13.77 6.74 6.20
N ALA A 90 -13.73 6.88 4.89
CA ALA A 90 -12.69 6.28 4.06
C ALA A 90 -12.25 7.20 2.92
N THR A 91 -10.94 7.25 2.71
CA THR A 91 -10.31 7.86 1.53
C THR A 91 -9.41 6.83 0.89
N LEU A 92 -9.56 6.59 -0.41
CA LEU A 92 -8.63 5.80 -1.20
C LEU A 92 -7.81 6.70 -2.13
N THR A 93 -6.62 6.25 -2.50
CA THR A 93 -5.86 6.91 -3.57
C THR A 93 -6.30 6.38 -4.92
N ALA A 94 -6.79 7.28 -5.77
CA ALA A 94 -7.18 6.97 -7.14
C ALA A 94 -6.03 7.28 -8.10
N VAL A 95 -5.65 6.31 -8.92
CA VAL A 95 -4.48 6.41 -9.81
C VAL A 95 -4.84 5.98 -11.23
N PHE A 96 -4.09 6.47 -12.21
CA PHE A 96 -4.11 5.91 -13.54
C PHE A 96 -3.23 4.65 -13.59
N PRO A 97 -3.77 3.49 -14.01
CA PRO A 97 -2.97 2.27 -14.13
C PRO A 97 -1.86 2.47 -15.16
N PRO A 98 -0.66 1.88 -14.95
CA PRO A 98 0.38 1.86 -15.95
C PRO A 98 -0.13 1.14 -17.21
N GLY A 99 0.11 1.73 -18.39
CA GLY A 99 -0.30 1.12 -19.66
C GLY A 99 0.40 -0.22 -19.87
N ARG A 100 -0.38 -1.29 -20.00
CA ARG A 100 0.14 -2.66 -20.24
C ARG A 100 0.07 -3.06 -21.70
N PHE A 101 -0.88 -2.49 -22.45
CA PHE A 101 -1.20 -2.85 -23.83
C PHE A 101 -1.27 -1.61 -24.73
N GLY A 102 -1.17 -1.83 -26.05
CA GLY A 102 -1.49 -0.80 -27.03
C GLY A 102 -3.01 -0.58 -27.11
N ALA A 103 -3.44 0.68 -27.08
CA ALA A 103 -4.82 1.04 -27.31
C ALA A 103 -5.08 1.32 -28.80
N LEU A 104 -6.21 0.83 -29.30
CA LEU A 104 -6.65 1.00 -30.67
C LEU A 104 -7.95 1.80 -30.72
N GLU A 105 -8.00 2.76 -31.61
CA GLU A 105 -9.25 3.37 -32.04
C GLU A 105 -9.61 2.79 -33.40
N ILE A 106 -10.75 2.10 -33.48
CA ILE A 106 -11.16 1.34 -34.66
C ILE A 106 -12.48 1.94 -35.18
N GLU A 107 -12.49 2.24 -36.47
CA GLU A 107 -13.70 2.60 -37.19
C GLU A 107 -13.98 1.54 -38.25
N ASN A 108 -15.08 0.82 -38.14
CA ASN A 108 -15.38 -0.40 -38.90
C ASN A 108 -14.28 -1.46 -38.73
N THR A 109 -13.42 -1.63 -39.75
CA THR A 109 -12.24 -2.54 -39.73
C THR A 109 -10.92 -1.81 -39.79
N SER A 110 -10.97 -0.47 -39.85
CA SER A 110 -9.77 0.36 -40.02
C SER A 110 -9.28 0.88 -38.69
N VAL A 111 -7.98 0.70 -38.37
CA VAL A 111 -7.36 1.29 -37.20
C VAL A 111 -7.05 2.76 -37.51
N LYS A 112 -7.75 3.66 -36.80
CA LYS A 112 -7.58 5.12 -36.95
C LYS A 112 -6.47 5.68 -36.08
N SER A 113 -6.26 5.07 -34.92
CA SER A 113 -5.23 5.49 -33.99
C SER A 113 -4.65 4.26 -33.27
N PHE A 114 -3.35 4.27 -33.06
CA PHE A 114 -2.63 3.32 -32.22
C PHE A 114 -1.81 4.09 -31.20
N LYS A 115 -1.99 3.79 -29.92
CA LYS A 115 -1.19 4.37 -28.83
C LYS A 115 -0.55 3.25 -28.04
N GLU A 116 0.78 3.16 -28.08
CA GLU A 116 1.50 2.16 -27.29
C GLU A 116 1.46 2.53 -25.82
N LYS A 117 0.93 1.62 -25.00
CA LYS A 117 0.87 1.73 -23.53
C LYS A 117 0.41 3.10 -23.01
N PRO A 118 -0.75 3.62 -23.48
CA PRO A 118 -1.24 4.88 -22.93
C PRO A 118 -1.45 4.73 -21.42
N ARG A 119 -1.24 5.80 -20.67
CA ARG A 119 -1.61 5.82 -19.25
C ARG A 119 -3.13 5.70 -19.15
N GLY A 120 -3.60 4.59 -18.60
CA GLY A 120 -5.00 4.27 -18.36
C GLY A 120 -5.89 4.45 -19.60
N ASP A 121 -6.90 3.64 -19.73
CA ASP A 121 -7.96 3.83 -20.75
C ASP A 121 -8.95 4.95 -20.33
N GLY A 122 -8.44 5.97 -19.62
CA GLY A 122 -9.24 7.10 -19.10
C GLY A 122 -9.91 6.84 -17.75
N ALA A 123 -9.84 5.63 -17.20
CA ALA A 123 -10.43 5.30 -15.91
C ALA A 123 -9.39 5.27 -14.79
N LEU A 124 -9.71 5.96 -13.69
CA LEU A 124 -8.98 5.84 -12.43
C LEU A 124 -9.31 4.50 -11.77
N ILE A 125 -8.31 3.90 -11.14
CA ILE A 125 -8.46 2.67 -10.37
C ILE A 125 -8.09 2.90 -8.90
N ASN A 126 -8.47 1.96 -8.04
CA ASN A 126 -8.01 1.90 -6.66
C ASN A 126 -6.51 1.61 -6.62
N GLY A 127 -5.72 2.58 -6.20
CA GLY A 127 -4.26 2.49 -6.07
C GLY A 127 -3.78 2.00 -4.70
N GLY A 128 -4.69 1.60 -3.82
CA GLY A 128 -4.36 1.36 -2.42
C GLY A 128 -4.15 2.67 -1.65
N PHE A 129 -3.23 2.69 -0.67
CA PHE A 129 -2.92 3.88 0.13
C PHE A 129 -4.19 4.58 0.64
N PHE A 130 -4.84 3.91 1.58
CA PHE A 130 -6.06 4.41 2.21
C PHE A 130 -5.73 5.22 3.46
N VAL A 131 -6.59 6.19 3.77
CA VAL A 131 -6.75 6.73 5.12
C VAL A 131 -8.18 6.41 5.58
N LEU A 132 -8.28 5.82 6.74
CA LEU A 132 -9.51 5.20 7.24
C LEU A 132 -9.77 5.62 8.69
N SER A 133 -11.02 5.89 9.01
CA SER A 133 -11.50 5.96 10.39
C SER A 133 -11.73 4.54 10.93
N PRO A 134 -11.47 4.26 12.22
CA PRO A 134 -11.62 2.91 12.79
C PRO A 134 -13.02 2.30 12.62
N GLU A 135 -14.04 3.13 12.49
CA GLU A 135 -15.44 2.74 12.31
C GLU A 135 -15.67 1.93 11.02
N VAL A 136 -14.77 2.03 10.03
CA VAL A 136 -14.87 1.22 8.80
C VAL A 136 -14.82 -0.28 9.09
N ILE A 137 -14.23 -0.69 10.22
CA ILE A 137 -14.13 -2.10 10.63
C ILE A 137 -15.50 -2.69 10.96
N ASP A 138 -16.47 -1.88 11.35
CA ASP A 138 -17.83 -2.34 11.66
C ASP A 138 -18.60 -2.80 10.40
N TYR A 139 -18.10 -2.48 9.21
CA TYR A 139 -18.61 -2.98 7.92
C TYR A 139 -18.01 -4.34 7.52
N ILE A 140 -17.11 -4.90 8.33
CA ILE A 140 -16.45 -6.19 8.06
C ILE A 140 -17.06 -7.25 8.96
N HIS A 141 -17.84 -8.18 8.38
CA HIS A 141 -18.63 -9.13 9.15
C HIS A 141 -17.84 -10.35 9.61
N ASP A 142 -16.94 -10.88 8.77
CA ASP A 142 -16.19 -12.10 9.03
C ASP A 142 -14.80 -12.13 8.36
N ASP A 143 -14.09 -13.24 8.52
CA ASP A 143 -12.76 -13.44 7.96
C ASP A 143 -12.75 -13.64 6.43
N ALA A 144 -13.86 -14.07 5.84
CA ALA A 144 -13.99 -14.25 4.40
C ALA A 144 -14.33 -12.94 3.66
N CYS A 145 -14.53 -11.85 4.41
CA CYS A 145 -14.87 -10.55 3.85
C CYS A 145 -13.69 -9.99 3.03
N VAL A 146 -13.97 -9.66 1.77
CA VAL A 146 -13.06 -8.96 0.86
C VAL A 146 -13.30 -7.47 0.99
N TRP A 147 -12.29 -6.71 1.46
CA TRP A 147 -12.37 -5.26 1.71
C TRP A 147 -12.93 -4.49 0.51
N GLU A 148 -12.46 -4.84 -0.68
CA GLU A 148 -12.77 -4.17 -1.94
C GLU A 148 -14.21 -4.41 -2.43
N GLN A 149 -14.84 -5.51 -2.04
CA GLN A 149 -16.15 -5.92 -2.53
C GLN A 149 -17.30 -5.50 -1.60
N GLY A 150 -17.23 -5.87 -0.35
CA GLY A 150 -18.30 -5.58 0.63
C GLY A 150 -18.17 -4.18 1.23
N PRO A 151 -17.16 -3.95 2.09
CA PRO A 151 -17.02 -2.71 2.85
C PRO A 151 -16.88 -1.46 1.99
N LEU A 152 -15.99 -1.47 0.97
CA LEU A 152 -15.83 -0.29 0.10
C LEU A 152 -17.09 0.01 -0.71
N THR A 153 -17.80 -1.01 -1.21
CA THR A 153 -19.08 -0.82 -1.89
C THR A 153 -20.10 -0.17 -0.96
N ARG A 154 -20.21 -0.69 0.26
CA ARG A 154 -21.14 -0.14 1.24
C ARG A 154 -20.81 1.28 1.65
N LEU A 155 -19.55 1.60 1.87
CA LEU A 155 -19.09 2.95 2.17
C LEU A 155 -19.38 3.93 1.01
N SER A 156 -19.24 3.46 -0.23
CA SER A 156 -19.60 4.24 -1.42
C SER A 156 -21.11 4.54 -1.49
N GLU A 157 -21.95 3.54 -1.26
CA GLU A 157 -23.41 3.70 -1.23
C GLU A 157 -23.87 4.69 -0.15
N LEU A 158 -23.16 4.75 0.98
CA LEU A 158 -23.45 5.64 2.10
C LEU A 158 -22.81 7.04 1.94
N ASP A 159 -22.18 7.32 0.81
CA ASP A 159 -21.38 8.54 0.61
C ASP A 159 -20.28 8.74 1.67
N GLN A 160 -19.70 7.63 2.17
CA GLN A 160 -18.62 7.62 3.16
C GLN A 160 -17.27 7.25 2.56
N LEU A 161 -17.17 7.07 1.25
CA LEU A 161 -15.95 6.83 0.51
C LEU A 161 -15.63 8.00 -0.42
N GLN A 162 -14.38 8.45 -0.40
CA GLN A 162 -13.89 9.46 -1.34
C GLN A 162 -12.56 9.05 -1.97
N ALA A 163 -12.19 9.71 -3.04
CA ALA A 163 -10.99 9.46 -3.81
C ALA A 163 -10.03 10.65 -3.76
N PHE A 164 -8.79 10.41 -3.35
CA PHE A 164 -7.67 11.33 -3.51
C PHE A 164 -6.97 11.00 -4.83
N GLN A 165 -7.07 11.88 -5.81
CA GLN A 165 -6.45 11.67 -7.11
C GLN A 165 -4.95 11.89 -7.05
N HIS A 166 -4.17 10.90 -7.53
CA HIS A 166 -2.73 10.95 -7.59
C HIS A 166 -2.24 10.72 -9.02
N ASP A 167 -1.65 11.76 -9.60
CA ASP A 167 -1.15 11.77 -10.98
C ASP A 167 0.34 11.39 -11.08
N GLY A 168 1.00 11.13 -9.93
CA GLY A 168 2.41 10.81 -9.84
C GLY A 168 2.75 9.36 -10.22
N PHE A 169 3.85 8.87 -9.66
CA PHE A 169 4.27 7.49 -9.84
C PHE A 169 3.43 6.54 -9.00
N TRP A 170 2.92 5.50 -9.63
CA TRP A 170 2.30 4.35 -8.99
C TRP A 170 2.56 3.09 -9.80
N GLN A 171 2.99 2.01 -9.15
CA GLN A 171 3.30 0.74 -9.80
C GLN A 171 3.03 -0.43 -8.84
N PRO A 172 2.17 -1.39 -9.21
CA PRO A 172 2.05 -2.64 -8.48
C PRO A 172 3.18 -3.60 -8.87
N MET A 173 3.53 -4.51 -7.96
CA MET A 173 4.52 -5.55 -8.19
C MET A 173 3.84 -6.93 -8.33
N ASP A 174 2.95 -7.08 -9.32
CA ASP A 174 2.15 -8.29 -9.53
C ASP A 174 2.91 -9.38 -10.30
N THR A 175 3.87 -8.96 -11.11
CA THR A 175 4.58 -9.86 -12.03
C THR A 175 6.10 -9.74 -11.88
N LEU A 176 6.83 -10.76 -12.37
CA LEU A 176 8.29 -10.70 -12.43
C LEU A 176 8.80 -9.49 -13.25
N ARG A 177 8.07 -9.10 -14.28
CA ARG A 177 8.38 -7.91 -15.09
C ARG A 177 8.28 -6.64 -14.25
N ASP A 178 7.25 -6.50 -13.42
CA ASP A 178 7.08 -5.36 -12.52
C ASP A 178 8.22 -5.31 -11.51
N LYS A 179 8.56 -6.46 -10.92
CA LYS A 179 9.71 -6.58 -10.00
C LYS A 179 11.02 -6.12 -10.65
N ILE A 180 11.35 -6.64 -11.83
CA ILE A 180 12.58 -6.26 -12.56
C ILE A 180 12.60 -4.76 -12.86
N TYR A 181 11.46 -4.20 -13.26
CA TYR A 181 11.33 -2.76 -13.51
C TYR A 181 11.60 -1.94 -12.25
N LEU A 182 10.97 -2.29 -11.13
CA LEU A 182 11.13 -1.59 -9.85
C LEU A 182 12.56 -1.73 -9.30
N GLU A 183 13.18 -2.92 -9.38
CA GLU A 183 14.58 -3.14 -9.02
C GLU A 183 15.53 -2.31 -9.89
N GLY A 184 15.24 -2.17 -11.19
CA GLY A 184 16.01 -1.33 -12.09
C GLY A 184 15.97 0.15 -11.70
N LEU A 185 14.81 0.67 -11.30
CA LEU A 185 14.66 2.03 -10.77
C LEU A 185 15.43 2.22 -9.46
N TRP A 186 15.33 1.25 -8.56
CA TRP A 186 16.04 1.28 -7.27
C TRP A 186 17.55 1.29 -7.45
N ASN A 187 18.09 0.34 -8.22
CA ASN A 187 19.52 0.16 -8.45
C ASN A 187 20.13 1.36 -9.20
N SER A 188 19.38 1.98 -10.11
CA SER A 188 19.80 3.20 -10.82
C SER A 188 19.63 4.49 -10.01
N LYS A 189 19.16 4.41 -8.75
CA LYS A 189 18.86 5.55 -7.87
C LYS A 189 17.81 6.52 -8.47
N LYS A 190 16.91 6.02 -9.31
CA LYS A 190 15.83 6.77 -9.95
C LYS A 190 14.45 6.37 -9.41
N ALA A 191 14.38 5.71 -8.27
CA ALA A 191 13.14 5.26 -7.63
C ALA A 191 12.29 6.47 -7.18
N PRO A 192 11.14 6.77 -7.83
CA PRO A 192 10.35 7.97 -7.52
C PRO A 192 9.71 7.94 -6.13
N TRP A 193 9.51 6.75 -5.56
CA TRP A 193 8.95 6.56 -4.21
C TRP A 193 9.98 6.79 -3.10
N ARG A 194 11.28 6.89 -3.45
CA ARG A 194 12.33 7.17 -2.47
C ARG A 194 12.43 8.67 -2.24
N THR A 195 11.76 9.15 -1.22
CA THR A 195 11.68 10.57 -0.84
C THR A 195 12.57 10.95 0.35
N TRP A 196 13.38 10.01 0.88
CA TRP A 196 14.31 10.16 2.00
C TRP A 196 15.76 9.95 1.59
#